data_aeb85e8c8c2f241dc3e63ca1b8c1d48d
#
_entry.id   aeb85e8c8c2f241dc3e63ca1b8c1d48d
#
_cell.length_a   1.000
_cell.length_b   1.000
_cell.length_c   1.000
_cell.angle_alpha   90.00
_cell.angle_beta   90.00
_cell.angle_gamma   90.00
#
_symmetry.space_group_name_H-M   'P 1'
#
loop_
_entity.id
_entity.type
_entity.pdbx_description
1 polymer ?
#
loop_
_entity_poly.entity_id
_entity_poly.type
_entity_poly.pdbx_seq_one_letter_code
_entity_poly.pdbx_strand_id
1 'polypeptide(L)'
;MMRLSGRARSALIIGLQGIRSRKTRTLLSMVSLFLGVLAVVVVQAGASIAERALLADMELFEGLDGTVVMDIGGTSPQLGPVVTTTVAGRSDAVAMTGMQAIIGEPGVRPVNEGGVPLDGSWGDPGPPMTCDETGCRELPAAEIQPKGQAIEVRLTALTGDVRQYRPYRPQSGEWLDFSTMPSLAPRLVLNKAAAVGFEQYQVPAEMRVTGASANMTPHVIGVVDDGDQQPRAYVRLDELSHWVPATRLIDPNMSEVRVLMTAGTPVEQVLSAKLRALGVEPIVRTVNSREDQEEQLALMRLVFLAMAGLVLLIGVAGILNVGLATVGERVEEFALRRAVGTPRTLLAGIVLAETLITGLLTAALAIGVSVLGMKALVTLAGGSQPFLQGMEFPWDAGVAGVIAGLIAGVLGGFIPAIRAAGIPIATVMRA
;
A
#
# COMPACT_ATOMS: atom_id res chain seq x y z
N MET A 1 37.16 16.36 6.56
CA MET A 1 37.80 16.06 5.26
C MET A 1 38.97 15.09 5.50
N MET A 2 38.74 13.79 5.22
CA MET A 2 39.82 12.79 5.30
C MET A 2 40.86 13.07 4.20
N ARG A 3 42.09 13.40 4.58
CA ARG A 3 43.21 13.51 3.63
C ARG A 3 43.56 12.09 3.15
N LEU A 4 43.10 11.74 1.95
CA LEU A 4 43.52 10.52 1.28
C LEU A 4 45.06 10.48 1.19
N SER A 5 45.68 9.34 1.54
CA SER A 5 47.14 9.18 1.39
C SER A 5 47.51 9.39 -0.08
N GLY A 6 48.72 9.90 -0.36
CA GLY A 6 49.16 10.22 -1.72
C GLY A 6 49.01 9.04 -2.69
N ARG A 7 49.15 7.80 -2.19
CA ARG A 7 48.96 6.56 -2.97
C ARG A 7 47.51 6.33 -3.42
N ALA A 8 46.51 6.57 -2.55
CA ALA A 8 45.10 6.44 -2.88
C ALA A 8 44.63 7.50 -3.90
N ARG A 9 45.13 8.74 -3.75
CA ARG A 9 44.85 9.84 -4.68
C ARG A 9 45.44 9.55 -6.09
N SER A 10 46.66 9.00 -6.15
CA SER A 10 47.26 8.59 -7.42
C SER A 10 46.53 7.48 -8.10
N ALA A 11 46.06 6.46 -7.35
CA ALA A 11 45.25 5.35 -7.88
C ALA A 11 43.94 5.83 -8.48
N LEU A 12 43.26 6.78 -7.80
CA LEU A 12 42.00 7.36 -8.29
C LEU A 12 42.21 8.19 -9.58
N ILE A 13 43.22 9.04 -9.66
CA ILE A 13 43.49 9.86 -10.84
C ILE A 13 43.84 9.00 -12.04
N ILE A 14 44.70 7.98 -11.85
CA ILE A 14 45.11 7.06 -12.93
C ILE A 14 43.93 6.19 -13.35
N GLY A 15 43.04 5.72 -12.42
CA GLY A 15 41.83 4.99 -12.73
C GLY A 15 40.86 5.79 -13.61
N LEU A 16 40.63 7.07 -13.29
CA LEU A 16 39.82 7.99 -14.11
C LEU A 16 40.41 8.22 -15.53
N GLN A 17 41.70 8.28 -15.67
CA GLN A 17 42.37 8.38 -16.99
C GLN A 17 42.21 7.11 -17.81
N GLY A 18 42.25 5.92 -17.16
CA GLY A 18 42.01 4.63 -17.79
C GLY A 18 40.62 4.49 -18.42
N ILE A 19 39.59 4.99 -17.74
CA ILE A 19 38.20 5.02 -18.25
C ILE A 19 38.09 5.88 -19.52
N ARG A 20 38.80 6.99 -19.55
CA ARG A 20 38.71 7.95 -20.66
C ARG A 20 39.44 7.52 -21.95
N SER A 21 40.43 6.62 -21.84
CA SER A 21 41.24 6.16 -22.97
C SER A 21 40.63 5.03 -23.81
N ARG A 22 39.67 4.25 -23.25
CA ARG A 22 39.06 3.07 -23.93
C ARG A 22 37.53 3.06 -23.83
N LYS A 23 36.89 4.05 -24.45
CA LYS A 23 35.46 4.35 -24.31
C LYS A 23 34.53 3.19 -24.64
N THR A 24 34.75 2.46 -25.73
CA THR A 24 33.85 1.41 -26.21
C THR A 24 33.78 0.20 -25.28
N ARG A 25 34.93 -0.24 -24.74
CA ARG A 25 34.99 -1.39 -23.84
C ARG A 25 34.47 -1.04 -22.45
N THR A 26 34.85 0.14 -21.94
CA THR A 26 34.30 0.64 -20.69
C THR A 26 32.79 0.81 -20.78
N LEU A 27 32.27 1.26 -21.93
CA LEU A 27 30.84 1.34 -22.19
C LEU A 27 30.17 -0.04 -22.09
N LEU A 28 30.76 -1.09 -22.69
CA LEU A 28 30.19 -2.43 -22.68
C LEU A 28 30.15 -3.03 -21.26
N SER A 29 31.22 -2.86 -20.47
CA SER A 29 31.23 -3.26 -19.05
C SER A 29 30.25 -2.44 -18.22
N MET A 30 30.14 -1.12 -18.50
CA MET A 30 29.17 -0.27 -17.86
C MET A 30 27.73 -0.68 -18.16
N VAL A 31 27.40 -1.10 -19.39
CA VAL A 31 26.05 -1.56 -19.74
C VAL A 31 25.67 -2.82 -18.97
N SER A 32 26.56 -3.82 -18.91
CA SER A 32 26.30 -5.05 -18.16
C SER A 32 26.08 -4.79 -16.67
N LEU A 33 26.96 -3.96 -16.07
CA LEU A 33 26.82 -3.57 -14.67
C LEU A 33 25.58 -2.70 -14.44
N PHE A 34 25.33 -1.76 -15.33
CA PHE A 34 24.17 -0.88 -15.27
C PHE A 34 22.86 -1.69 -15.23
N LEU A 35 22.71 -2.69 -16.10
CA LEU A 35 21.54 -3.56 -16.08
C LEU A 35 21.43 -4.34 -14.77
N GLY A 36 22.56 -4.84 -14.23
CA GLY A 36 22.58 -5.53 -12.95
C GLY A 36 22.17 -4.62 -11.77
N VAL A 37 22.74 -3.42 -11.68
CA VAL A 37 22.43 -2.47 -10.62
C VAL A 37 21.02 -1.88 -10.81
N LEU A 38 20.63 -1.57 -12.05
CA LEU A 38 19.27 -1.09 -12.35
C LEU A 38 18.21 -2.11 -11.88
N ALA A 39 18.43 -3.39 -12.18
CA ALA A 39 17.51 -4.44 -11.73
C ALA A 39 17.43 -4.52 -10.19
N VAL A 40 18.56 -4.38 -9.47
CA VAL A 40 18.54 -4.31 -8.01
C VAL A 40 17.70 -3.12 -7.53
N VAL A 41 17.91 -1.93 -8.10
CA VAL A 41 17.14 -0.72 -7.72
C VAL A 41 15.65 -0.91 -8.01
N VAL A 42 15.29 -1.43 -9.19
CA VAL A 42 13.89 -1.65 -9.59
C VAL A 42 13.23 -2.70 -8.71
N VAL A 43 13.91 -3.81 -8.41
CA VAL A 43 13.40 -4.87 -7.54
C VAL A 43 13.18 -4.36 -6.11
N GLN A 44 14.14 -3.62 -5.56
CA GLN A 44 14.01 -3.04 -4.23
C GLN A 44 12.94 -1.94 -4.17
N ALA A 45 12.85 -1.10 -5.19
CA ALA A 45 11.78 -0.10 -5.28
C ALA A 45 10.40 -0.79 -5.36
N GLY A 46 10.27 -1.82 -6.18
CA GLY A 46 9.04 -2.61 -6.29
C GLY A 46 8.65 -3.27 -4.97
N ALA A 47 9.62 -3.82 -4.23
CA ALA A 47 9.39 -4.41 -2.90
C ALA A 47 8.87 -3.37 -1.90
N SER A 48 9.53 -2.20 -1.82
CA SER A 48 9.12 -1.13 -0.91
C SER A 48 7.74 -0.55 -1.26
N ILE A 49 7.41 -0.47 -2.55
CA ILE A 49 6.09 0.00 -3.00
C ILE A 49 5.02 -1.03 -2.66
N ALA A 50 5.26 -2.33 -2.92
CA ALA A 50 4.33 -3.40 -2.60
C ALA A 50 4.06 -3.50 -1.09
N GLU A 51 5.11 -3.38 -0.25
CA GLU A 51 4.97 -3.34 1.20
C GLU A 51 4.09 -2.16 1.66
N ARG A 52 4.36 -0.95 1.15
CA ARG A 52 3.56 0.24 1.49
C ARG A 52 2.11 0.11 1.02
N ALA A 53 1.87 -0.45 -0.16
CA ALA A 53 0.52 -0.65 -0.67
C ALA A 53 -0.25 -1.66 0.18
N LEU A 54 0.38 -2.78 0.56
CA LEU A 54 -0.21 -3.79 1.43
C LEU A 54 -0.59 -3.20 2.80
N LEU A 55 0.33 -2.49 3.44
CA LEU A 55 0.06 -1.86 4.74
C LEU A 55 -1.01 -0.77 4.64
N ALA A 56 -0.99 0.06 3.59
CA ALA A 56 -1.98 1.11 3.39
C ALA A 56 -3.40 0.57 3.17
N ASP A 57 -3.55 -0.59 2.52
CA ASP A 57 -4.85 -1.23 2.39
C ASP A 57 -5.31 -1.85 3.72
N MET A 58 -4.39 -2.42 4.50
CA MET A 58 -4.71 -2.93 5.84
C MET A 58 -5.13 -1.81 6.81
N GLU A 59 -4.47 -0.65 6.76
CA GLU A 59 -4.83 0.53 7.57
C GLU A 59 -6.27 1.02 7.30
N LEU A 60 -6.79 0.84 6.08
CA LEU A 60 -8.18 1.18 5.76
C LEU A 60 -9.18 0.25 6.48
N PHE A 61 -8.86 -1.05 6.61
CA PHE A 61 -9.74 -2.05 7.23
C PHE A 61 -9.59 -2.13 8.73
N GLU A 62 -8.35 -2.32 9.19
CA GLU A 62 -8.06 -2.55 10.60
C GLU A 62 -7.93 -1.24 11.37
N GLY A 63 -7.37 -0.22 10.74
CA GLY A 63 -7.01 1.06 11.33
C GLY A 63 -5.51 1.28 11.36
N LEU A 64 -5.10 2.48 11.76
CA LEU A 64 -3.70 2.85 11.93
C LEU A 64 -3.06 2.06 13.07
N ASP A 65 -1.78 1.73 12.93
CA ASP A 65 -1.01 1.08 13.99
C ASP A 65 -1.09 1.88 15.31
N GLY A 66 -1.32 1.15 16.41
CA GLY A 66 -1.53 1.73 17.74
C GLY A 66 -2.97 2.10 18.07
N THR A 67 -3.92 1.94 17.11
CA THR A 67 -5.35 2.07 17.39
C THR A 67 -5.81 0.91 18.28
N VAL A 68 -6.50 1.22 19.37
CA VAL A 68 -7.17 0.20 20.20
C VAL A 68 -8.56 -0.02 19.64
N VAL A 69 -8.86 -1.26 19.31
CA VAL A 69 -10.16 -1.71 18.77
C VAL A 69 -10.84 -2.55 19.83
N MET A 70 -12.05 -2.17 20.19
CA MET A 70 -12.92 -2.93 21.08
C MET A 70 -14.10 -3.46 20.27
N ASP A 71 -14.13 -4.75 20.04
CA ASP A 71 -15.25 -5.44 19.42
C ASP A 71 -16.23 -5.89 20.50
N ILE A 72 -17.50 -5.48 20.37
CA ILE A 72 -18.54 -5.70 21.36
C ILE A 72 -19.62 -6.55 20.72
N GLY A 73 -19.68 -7.82 21.09
CA GLY A 73 -20.76 -8.73 20.74
C GLY A 73 -21.77 -8.84 21.87
N GLY A 74 -23.02 -9.12 21.55
CA GLY A 74 -24.04 -9.37 22.56
C GLY A 74 -25.43 -8.89 22.14
N THR A 75 -26.45 -9.41 22.82
CA THR A 75 -27.87 -9.20 22.49
C THR A 75 -28.60 -8.29 23.47
N SER A 76 -27.89 -7.66 24.41
CA SER A 76 -28.52 -6.80 25.41
C SER A 76 -29.04 -5.50 24.79
N PRO A 77 -30.31 -5.12 24.97
CA PRO A 77 -30.84 -3.86 24.48
C PRO A 77 -30.16 -2.62 25.08
N GLN A 78 -29.42 -2.78 26.17
CA GLN A 78 -28.72 -1.69 26.86
C GLN A 78 -27.33 -1.40 26.28
N LEU A 79 -26.81 -2.25 25.38
CA LEU A 79 -25.49 -2.06 24.78
C LEU A 79 -25.39 -0.75 24.01
N GLY A 80 -26.34 -0.45 23.15
CA GLY A 80 -26.38 0.77 22.36
C GLY A 80 -26.30 2.02 23.23
N PRO A 81 -27.22 2.21 24.17
CA PRO A 81 -27.18 3.34 25.10
C PRO A 81 -25.88 3.46 25.89
N VAL A 82 -25.34 2.34 26.40
CA VAL A 82 -24.08 2.34 27.17
C VAL A 82 -22.89 2.78 26.31
N VAL A 83 -22.76 2.23 25.11
CA VAL A 83 -21.67 2.58 24.19
C VAL A 83 -21.81 4.05 23.78
N THR A 84 -22.97 4.44 23.26
CA THR A 84 -23.19 5.81 22.76
C THR A 84 -22.98 6.86 23.83
N THR A 85 -23.50 6.69 25.03
CA THR A 85 -23.34 7.65 26.14
C THR A 85 -21.90 7.72 26.67
N THR A 86 -21.13 6.62 26.55
CA THR A 86 -19.74 6.59 27.00
C THR A 86 -18.80 7.26 26.02
N VAL A 87 -19.12 7.20 24.72
CA VAL A 87 -18.28 7.74 23.62
C VAL A 87 -18.76 9.11 23.14
N ALA A 88 -20.00 9.53 23.49
CA ALA A 88 -20.57 10.80 23.04
C ALA A 88 -19.69 12.00 23.39
N GLY A 89 -19.44 12.87 22.41
CA GLY A 89 -18.68 14.11 22.57
C GLY A 89 -17.18 13.92 22.82
N ARG A 90 -16.67 12.71 22.67
CA ARG A 90 -15.23 12.41 22.84
C ARG A 90 -14.50 12.48 21.50
N SER A 91 -13.29 13.00 21.54
CA SER A 91 -12.39 13.02 20.37
C SER A 91 -11.39 11.84 20.35
N ASP A 92 -11.24 11.14 21.49
CA ASP A 92 -10.29 10.04 21.68
C ASP A 92 -10.92 8.65 21.52
N ALA A 93 -12.20 8.58 21.15
CA ALA A 93 -12.91 7.34 20.85
C ALA A 93 -14.07 7.56 19.88
N VAL A 94 -14.28 6.62 18.96
CA VAL A 94 -15.40 6.63 17.99
C VAL A 94 -16.04 5.25 17.98
N ALA A 95 -17.35 5.20 18.21
CA ALA A 95 -18.11 3.97 18.04
C ALA A 95 -18.67 3.89 16.63
N MET A 96 -18.65 2.67 16.09
CA MET A 96 -19.21 2.29 14.80
C MET A 96 -20.22 1.17 15.01
N THR A 97 -21.39 1.28 14.41
CA THR A 97 -22.37 0.20 14.38
C THR A 97 -22.87 -0.01 12.97
N GLY A 98 -22.92 -1.28 12.54
CA GLY A 98 -23.36 -1.65 11.20
C GLY A 98 -24.83 -2.06 11.21
N MET A 99 -25.57 -1.72 10.16
CA MET A 99 -26.92 -2.22 9.91
C MET A 99 -27.15 -2.33 8.41
N GLN A 100 -28.15 -3.08 7.99
CA GLN A 100 -28.52 -3.13 6.58
C GLN A 100 -29.41 -1.97 6.20
N ALA A 101 -29.15 -1.41 5.03
CA ALA A 101 -29.98 -0.39 4.43
C ALA A 101 -30.10 -0.61 2.93
N ILE A 102 -31.21 -0.16 2.37
CA ILE A 102 -31.42 -0.08 0.93
C ILE A 102 -31.63 1.39 0.61
N ILE A 103 -30.85 1.90 -0.34
CA ILE A 103 -30.94 3.28 -0.79
C ILE A 103 -31.33 3.26 -2.25
N GLY A 104 -32.38 4.00 -2.63
CA GLY A 104 -32.78 4.05 -4.03
C GLY A 104 -34.23 4.43 -4.24
N GLU A 105 -34.71 4.12 -5.44
CA GLU A 105 -36.07 4.36 -5.87
C GLU A 105 -36.93 3.15 -5.56
N PRO A 106 -38.21 3.35 -5.19
CA PRO A 106 -39.16 2.26 -5.09
C PRO A 106 -39.45 1.66 -6.48
N GLY A 107 -39.78 0.37 -6.53
CA GLY A 107 -40.18 -0.32 -7.76
C GLY A 107 -39.04 -0.65 -8.73
N VAL A 108 -37.76 -0.49 -8.34
CA VAL A 108 -36.61 -0.84 -9.15
C VAL A 108 -35.75 -1.93 -8.47
N ARG A 109 -35.05 -2.71 -9.28
CA ARG A 109 -34.11 -3.73 -8.78
C ARG A 109 -32.79 -3.07 -8.39
N PRO A 110 -32.17 -3.49 -7.27
CA PRO A 110 -30.83 -3.03 -6.91
C PRO A 110 -29.80 -3.36 -7.99
N VAL A 111 -28.76 -2.52 -8.05
CA VAL A 111 -27.62 -2.68 -8.97
C VAL A 111 -26.75 -3.86 -8.53
N ASN A 112 -26.60 -4.05 -7.23
CA ASN A 112 -25.83 -5.16 -6.68
C ASN A 112 -26.58 -6.50 -6.81
N GLU A 113 -25.84 -7.52 -7.22
CA GLU A 113 -26.36 -8.87 -7.41
C GLU A 113 -26.88 -9.42 -6.08
N GLY A 114 -28.10 -9.99 -6.09
CA GLY A 114 -28.73 -10.50 -4.88
C GLY A 114 -29.29 -9.45 -3.92
N GLY A 115 -29.20 -8.16 -4.25
CA GLY A 115 -29.73 -7.10 -3.41
C GLY A 115 -31.26 -7.07 -3.39
N VAL A 116 -31.84 -6.75 -2.23
CA VAL A 116 -33.28 -6.64 -2.02
C VAL A 116 -33.80 -5.29 -2.54
N PRO A 117 -34.93 -5.24 -3.27
CA PRO A 117 -35.58 -3.97 -3.65
C PRO A 117 -36.02 -3.16 -2.44
N LEU A 118 -36.16 -1.83 -2.61
CA LEU A 118 -36.55 -0.93 -1.53
C LEU A 118 -37.91 -1.32 -0.90
N ASP A 119 -38.83 -1.80 -1.69
CA ASP A 119 -40.17 -2.28 -1.33
C ASP A 119 -40.27 -3.79 -1.10
N GLY A 120 -39.16 -4.54 -1.27
CA GLY A 120 -39.09 -5.99 -1.05
C GLY A 120 -38.99 -6.37 0.44
N SER A 121 -39.12 -7.65 0.74
CA SER A 121 -38.92 -8.18 2.09
C SER A 121 -37.46 -8.49 2.36
N TRP A 122 -36.96 -8.19 3.57
CA TRP A 122 -35.63 -8.61 4.00
C TRP A 122 -35.54 -10.15 4.08
N GLY A 123 -34.54 -10.72 3.49
CA GLY A 123 -34.22 -12.15 3.61
C GLY A 123 -34.82 -13.05 2.53
N ASP A 124 -35.42 -12.50 1.49
CA ASP A 124 -35.89 -13.27 0.34
C ASP A 124 -35.13 -12.87 -0.94
N PRO A 125 -33.92 -13.40 -1.17
CA PRO A 125 -33.18 -13.18 -2.40
C PRO A 125 -33.60 -14.13 -3.53
N GLY A 126 -34.73 -14.82 -3.38
CA GLY A 126 -35.25 -15.73 -4.41
C GLY A 126 -35.58 -14.99 -5.71
N PRO A 127 -35.60 -15.68 -6.86
CA PRO A 127 -36.10 -15.07 -8.08
C PRO A 127 -37.53 -14.60 -7.82
N PRO A 128 -37.90 -13.39 -8.36
CA PRO A 128 -39.25 -12.89 -8.15
C PRO A 128 -40.27 -13.93 -8.61
N MET A 129 -41.07 -14.43 -7.66
CA MET A 129 -42.08 -15.40 -7.91
C MET A 129 -43.46 -14.79 -7.72
N THR A 130 -44.37 -15.11 -8.60
CA THR A 130 -45.80 -14.85 -8.37
C THR A 130 -46.47 -16.14 -7.96
N CYS A 131 -47.32 -16.04 -6.93
CA CYS A 131 -48.09 -17.19 -6.46
C CYS A 131 -49.60 -16.92 -6.71
N ASP A 132 -50.27 -17.82 -7.35
CA ASP A 132 -51.70 -17.83 -7.55
C ASP A 132 -52.35 -19.11 -7.00
N GLU A 133 -53.66 -19.31 -7.18
CA GLU A 133 -54.37 -20.49 -6.69
C GLU A 133 -53.88 -21.83 -7.29
N THR A 134 -53.07 -21.76 -8.35
CA THR A 134 -52.49 -22.89 -9.07
C THR A 134 -51.05 -23.22 -8.67
N GLY A 135 -50.39 -22.35 -7.93
CA GLY A 135 -49.03 -22.50 -7.43
C GLY A 135 -48.14 -21.26 -7.62
N CYS A 136 -46.87 -21.38 -7.19
CA CYS A 136 -45.86 -20.33 -7.38
C CYS A 136 -45.08 -20.57 -8.66
N ARG A 137 -44.93 -19.53 -9.49
CA ARG A 137 -44.10 -19.56 -10.70
C ARG A 137 -43.11 -18.39 -10.71
N GLU A 138 -41.95 -18.58 -11.31
CA GLU A 138 -41.02 -17.47 -11.56
C GLU A 138 -41.67 -16.45 -12.48
N LEU A 139 -41.52 -15.18 -12.15
CA LEU A 139 -41.99 -14.08 -13.00
C LEU A 139 -41.24 -14.10 -14.34
N PRO A 140 -41.92 -13.99 -15.46
CA PRO A 140 -41.29 -13.85 -16.77
C PRO A 140 -40.34 -12.65 -16.77
N ALA A 141 -39.25 -12.72 -17.54
CA ALA A 141 -38.26 -11.63 -17.64
C ALA A 141 -38.88 -10.28 -17.99
N ALA A 142 -40.03 -10.26 -18.69
CA ALA A 142 -40.76 -9.03 -19.04
C ALA A 142 -41.51 -8.39 -17.84
N GLU A 143 -41.81 -9.17 -16.80
CA GLU A 143 -42.49 -8.68 -15.57
C GLU A 143 -41.49 -8.37 -14.44
N ILE A 144 -40.19 -8.60 -14.67
CA ILE A 144 -39.14 -8.27 -13.70
C ILE A 144 -38.97 -6.74 -13.67
N GLN A 145 -38.94 -6.19 -12.47
CA GLN A 145 -38.69 -4.76 -12.26
C GLN A 145 -37.44 -4.30 -13.02
N PRO A 146 -37.47 -3.13 -13.67
CA PRO A 146 -36.33 -2.59 -14.39
C PRO A 146 -35.16 -2.37 -13.43
N LYS A 147 -33.94 -2.48 -13.93
CA LYS A 147 -32.76 -2.01 -13.18
C LYS A 147 -32.87 -0.49 -13.05
N GLY A 148 -32.75 0.00 -11.84
CA GLY A 148 -32.80 1.42 -11.53
C GLY A 148 -31.75 1.84 -10.51
N GLN A 149 -31.90 3.04 -10.03
CA GLN A 149 -31.00 3.60 -9.03
C GLN A 149 -31.40 3.10 -7.64
N ALA A 150 -30.99 1.89 -7.32
CA ALA A 150 -31.13 1.31 -5.98
C ALA A 150 -29.92 0.44 -5.66
N ILE A 151 -29.53 0.37 -4.40
CA ILE A 151 -28.44 -0.47 -3.93
C ILE A 151 -28.67 -0.87 -2.48
N GLU A 152 -28.46 -2.14 -2.18
CA GLU A 152 -28.37 -2.62 -0.81
C GLU A 152 -26.97 -2.37 -0.29
N VAL A 153 -26.86 -1.73 0.88
CA VAL A 153 -25.60 -1.32 1.48
C VAL A 153 -25.53 -1.73 2.94
N ARG A 154 -24.32 -1.96 3.42
CA ARG A 154 -24.02 -1.97 4.84
C ARG A 154 -23.93 -0.51 5.32
N LEU A 155 -24.93 -0.04 6.05
CA LEU A 155 -24.93 1.30 6.64
C LEU A 155 -24.13 1.28 7.94
N THR A 156 -23.09 2.08 8.01
CA THR A 156 -22.26 2.24 9.20
C THR A 156 -22.54 3.56 9.88
N ALA A 157 -23.17 3.51 11.05
CA ALA A 157 -23.43 4.69 11.85
C ALA A 157 -22.25 5.00 12.77
N LEU A 158 -21.84 6.28 12.81
CA LEU A 158 -20.65 6.77 13.49
C LEU A 158 -21.01 7.79 14.57
N THR A 159 -20.33 7.71 15.73
CA THR A 159 -20.46 8.70 16.80
C THR A 159 -19.50 9.88 16.67
N GLY A 160 -18.50 9.78 15.79
CA GLY A 160 -17.46 10.79 15.57
C GLY A 160 -16.67 10.52 14.29
N ASP A 161 -15.67 11.34 14.03
CA ASP A 161 -14.84 11.21 12.84
C ASP A 161 -13.89 10.01 12.97
N VAL A 162 -14.18 8.97 12.19
CA VAL A 162 -13.40 7.71 12.16
C VAL A 162 -12.08 7.85 11.42
N ARG A 163 -11.90 8.91 10.62
CA ARG A 163 -10.70 9.07 9.75
C ARG A 163 -9.41 9.25 10.54
N GLN A 164 -9.48 9.64 11.81
CA GLN A 164 -8.32 9.67 12.70
C GLN A 164 -7.77 8.26 13.03
N TYR A 165 -8.56 7.22 12.84
CA TYR A 165 -8.21 5.83 13.08
C TYR A 165 -8.10 5.02 11.78
N ARG A 166 -8.94 5.35 10.77
CA ARG A 166 -8.99 4.73 9.46
C ARG A 166 -8.85 5.80 8.38
N PRO A 167 -7.71 5.88 7.69
CA PRO A 167 -7.40 6.99 6.78
C PRO A 167 -8.12 6.81 5.43
N TYR A 168 -9.46 6.85 5.42
CA TYR A 168 -10.25 6.74 4.21
C TYR A 168 -9.84 7.79 3.18
N ARG A 169 -9.72 7.35 1.93
CA ARG A 169 -9.26 8.20 0.82
C ARG A 169 -10.44 8.93 0.19
N PRO A 170 -10.52 10.27 0.23
CA PRO A 170 -11.61 10.99 -0.40
C PRO A 170 -11.58 10.81 -1.92
N GLN A 171 -12.74 10.54 -2.53
CA GLN A 171 -12.91 10.44 -3.97
C GLN A 171 -13.64 11.66 -4.54
N SER A 172 -14.74 12.07 -3.92
CA SER A 172 -15.52 13.23 -4.32
C SER A 172 -16.37 13.74 -3.16
N GLY A 173 -16.80 15.01 -3.23
CA GLY A 173 -17.66 15.61 -2.22
C GLY A 173 -16.97 15.81 -0.87
N GLU A 174 -17.76 15.74 0.22
CA GLU A 174 -17.34 16.05 1.58
C GLU A 174 -17.55 14.85 2.51
N TRP A 175 -16.80 14.81 3.60
CA TRP A 175 -17.01 13.85 4.69
C TRP A 175 -18.06 14.37 5.67
N LEU A 176 -18.55 13.48 6.55
CA LEU A 176 -19.47 13.80 7.63
C LEU A 176 -18.85 14.82 8.61
N ASP A 177 -19.54 15.92 8.83
CA ASP A 177 -19.12 16.94 9.78
C ASP A 177 -19.85 16.76 11.12
N PHE A 178 -19.11 16.35 12.14
CA PHE A 178 -19.62 16.09 13.50
C PHE A 178 -19.71 17.36 14.36
N SER A 179 -19.23 18.50 13.87
CA SER A 179 -19.33 19.79 14.58
C SER A 179 -20.67 20.51 14.36
N THR A 180 -21.39 20.14 13.30
CA THR A 180 -22.66 20.76 12.96
C THR A 180 -23.85 20.10 13.68
N MET A 181 -24.98 20.81 13.74
CA MET A 181 -26.23 20.24 14.24
C MET A 181 -26.68 19.04 13.41
N PRO A 182 -27.19 17.96 14.05
CA PRO A 182 -27.73 16.81 13.34
C PRO A 182 -28.86 17.20 12.40
N SER A 183 -28.88 16.65 11.20
CA SER A 183 -29.94 16.86 10.21
C SER A 183 -31.02 15.80 10.36
N LEU A 184 -32.28 16.17 10.11
CA LEU A 184 -33.38 15.20 9.99
C LEU A 184 -33.26 14.39 8.70
N ALA A 185 -32.73 14.96 7.61
CA ALA A 185 -32.36 14.24 6.42
C ALA A 185 -30.93 13.68 6.63
N PRO A 186 -30.74 12.37 6.81
CA PRO A 186 -29.42 11.81 7.10
C PRO A 186 -28.45 12.09 5.97
N ARG A 187 -27.27 12.62 6.32
CA ARG A 187 -26.18 12.84 5.37
C ARG A 187 -25.39 11.55 5.22
N LEU A 188 -25.20 11.12 3.98
CA LEU A 188 -24.51 9.89 3.66
C LEU A 188 -23.21 10.16 2.93
N VAL A 189 -22.18 9.40 3.30
CA VAL A 189 -20.96 9.23 2.51
C VAL A 189 -20.94 7.79 2.03
N LEU A 190 -20.90 7.59 0.72
CA LEU A 190 -20.85 6.27 0.10
C LEU A 190 -19.40 5.81 -0.03
N ASN A 191 -19.16 4.49 0.03
CA ASN A 191 -17.90 3.99 -0.46
C ASN A 191 -17.95 3.85 -2.00
N LYS A 192 -16.80 3.60 -2.60
CA LYS A 192 -16.66 3.45 -4.05
C LYS A 192 -17.59 2.38 -4.62
N ALA A 193 -17.76 1.25 -3.93
CA ALA A 193 -18.63 0.16 -4.37
C ALA A 193 -20.12 0.57 -4.33
N ALA A 194 -20.56 1.33 -3.32
CA ALA A 194 -21.92 1.83 -3.23
C ALA A 194 -22.22 2.95 -4.24
N ALA A 195 -21.23 3.77 -4.56
CA ALA A 195 -21.40 4.88 -5.51
C ALA A 195 -21.82 4.43 -6.90
N VAL A 196 -21.46 3.21 -7.32
CA VAL A 196 -21.87 2.61 -8.60
C VAL A 196 -23.38 2.57 -8.75
N GLY A 197 -24.14 2.40 -7.66
CA GLY A 197 -25.60 2.43 -7.66
C GLY A 197 -26.20 3.76 -8.08
N PHE A 198 -25.43 4.85 -8.05
CA PHE A 198 -25.90 6.22 -8.26
C PHE A 198 -25.22 6.93 -9.44
N GLU A 199 -24.43 6.22 -10.27
CA GLU A 199 -23.69 6.82 -11.39
C GLU A 199 -24.60 7.38 -12.51
N GLN A 200 -25.79 6.80 -12.69
CA GLN A 200 -26.65 7.07 -13.84
C GLN A 200 -27.73 8.13 -13.60
N TYR A 201 -28.12 8.42 -12.35
CA TYR A 201 -29.27 9.28 -12.04
C TYR A 201 -29.02 10.18 -10.84
N GLN A 202 -29.53 11.42 -10.91
CA GLN A 202 -29.56 12.38 -9.81
C GLN A 202 -31.00 12.52 -9.28
N VAL A 203 -31.59 11.44 -8.81
CA VAL A 203 -32.98 11.45 -8.31
C VAL A 203 -32.97 11.42 -6.78
N PRO A 204 -33.89 12.10 -6.10
CA PRO A 204 -34.10 11.94 -4.66
C PRO A 204 -34.33 10.45 -4.35
N ALA A 205 -33.44 9.86 -3.60
CA ALA A 205 -33.54 8.46 -3.22
C ALA A 205 -34.19 8.33 -1.84
N GLU A 206 -34.96 7.28 -1.64
CA GLU A 206 -35.42 6.87 -0.31
C GLU A 206 -34.40 5.90 0.31
N MET A 207 -34.31 5.89 1.62
CA MET A 207 -33.51 4.92 2.37
C MET A 207 -34.40 4.17 3.34
N ARG A 208 -34.42 2.86 3.23
CA ARG A 208 -34.99 1.94 4.19
C ARG A 208 -33.87 1.32 5.02
N VAL A 209 -33.99 1.44 6.33
CA VAL A 209 -33.02 0.90 7.29
C VAL A 209 -33.72 -0.16 8.13
N THR A 210 -33.04 -1.25 8.41
CA THR A 210 -33.61 -2.30 9.30
C THR A 210 -33.93 -1.74 10.66
N GLY A 211 -35.19 -1.88 11.09
CA GLY A 211 -35.67 -1.39 12.39
C GLY A 211 -36.06 0.09 12.42
N ALA A 212 -35.97 0.82 11.32
CA ALA A 212 -36.47 2.18 11.24
C ALA A 212 -38.00 2.26 11.29
N SER A 213 -38.54 3.36 11.82
CA SER A 213 -39.97 3.62 11.91
C SER A 213 -40.61 3.97 10.57
N ALA A 214 -39.84 4.54 9.65
CA ALA A 214 -40.27 4.95 8.30
C ALA A 214 -39.06 5.04 7.38
N ASN A 215 -39.30 5.04 6.06
CA ASN A 215 -38.28 5.40 5.09
C ASN A 215 -37.90 6.88 5.24
N MET A 216 -36.64 7.17 5.00
CA MET A 216 -36.09 8.52 5.09
C MET A 216 -35.49 8.95 3.75
N THR A 217 -35.40 10.23 3.49
CA THR A 217 -34.74 10.77 2.29
C THR A 217 -33.33 11.19 2.66
N PRO A 218 -32.30 10.40 2.34
CA PRO A 218 -30.93 10.72 2.68
C PRO A 218 -30.36 11.74 1.69
N HIS A 219 -29.33 12.45 2.13
CA HIS A 219 -28.56 13.34 1.28
C HIS A 219 -27.15 12.81 1.10
N VAL A 220 -26.81 12.34 -0.10
CA VAL A 220 -25.46 11.88 -0.43
C VAL A 220 -24.55 13.09 -0.58
N ILE A 221 -23.52 13.21 0.28
CA ILE A 221 -22.64 14.37 0.34
C ILE A 221 -21.24 14.07 -0.17
N GLY A 222 -20.83 12.80 -0.26
CA GLY A 222 -19.51 12.45 -0.71
C GLY A 222 -19.32 10.96 -0.99
N VAL A 223 -18.17 10.66 -1.57
CA VAL A 223 -17.71 9.30 -1.86
C VAL A 223 -16.28 9.14 -1.35
N VAL A 224 -16.02 8.00 -0.72
CA VAL A 224 -14.69 7.63 -0.21
C VAL A 224 -14.27 6.25 -0.71
N ASP A 225 -12.98 6.02 -0.73
CA ASP A 225 -12.38 4.70 -0.85
C ASP A 225 -12.00 4.23 0.57
N ASP A 226 -12.75 3.27 1.07
CA ASP A 226 -12.55 2.64 2.37
C ASP A 226 -11.83 1.29 2.28
N GLY A 227 -11.40 0.91 1.06
CA GLY A 227 -10.79 -0.38 0.76
C GLY A 227 -11.77 -1.54 0.63
N ASP A 228 -13.06 -1.36 1.03
CA ASP A 228 -14.06 -2.42 0.96
C ASP A 228 -14.62 -2.57 -0.47
N GLN A 229 -14.71 -3.81 -0.92
CA GLN A 229 -15.34 -4.17 -2.20
C GLN A 229 -16.88 -4.30 -2.08
N GLN A 230 -17.38 -4.40 -0.85
CA GLN A 230 -18.81 -4.48 -0.58
C GLN A 230 -19.42 -3.06 -0.50
N PRO A 231 -20.65 -2.86 -1.02
CA PRO A 231 -21.33 -1.59 -0.91
C PRO A 231 -21.53 -1.17 0.56
N ARG A 232 -21.01 0.00 0.91
CA ARG A 232 -21.10 0.57 2.25
C ARG A 232 -21.46 2.05 2.22
N ALA A 233 -22.22 2.48 3.20
CA ALA A 233 -22.54 3.89 3.41
C ALA A 233 -22.24 4.27 4.87
N TYR A 234 -21.80 5.49 5.06
CA TYR A 234 -21.51 6.08 6.37
C TYR A 234 -22.50 7.16 6.71
N VAL A 235 -22.95 7.17 7.96
CA VAL A 235 -23.94 8.13 8.46
C VAL A 235 -23.58 8.54 9.89
N ARG A 236 -24.00 9.72 10.31
CA ARG A 236 -23.89 10.12 11.71
C ARG A 236 -24.95 9.37 12.54
N LEU A 237 -24.53 8.83 13.68
CA LEU A 237 -25.42 8.08 14.58
C LEU A 237 -26.54 8.98 15.13
N ASP A 238 -26.24 10.24 15.45
CA ASP A 238 -27.20 11.20 15.97
C ASP A 238 -28.28 11.58 14.94
N GLU A 239 -27.95 11.67 13.65
CA GLU A 239 -28.91 11.86 12.57
C GLU A 239 -29.82 10.63 12.40
N LEU A 240 -29.24 9.44 12.46
CA LEU A 240 -29.99 8.20 12.33
C LEU A 240 -30.89 7.92 13.53
N SER A 241 -30.51 8.37 14.72
CA SER A 241 -31.30 8.19 15.95
C SER A 241 -32.68 8.86 15.93
N HIS A 242 -32.92 9.80 15.02
CA HIS A 242 -34.25 10.36 14.81
C HIS A 242 -35.24 9.35 14.17
N TRP A 243 -34.71 8.35 13.47
CA TRP A 243 -35.50 7.42 12.68
C TRP A 243 -35.45 5.99 13.23
N VAL A 244 -34.35 5.61 13.86
CA VAL A 244 -34.14 4.27 14.42
C VAL A 244 -34.09 4.37 15.95
N PRO A 245 -34.96 3.66 16.66
CA PRO A 245 -34.93 3.66 18.14
C PRO A 245 -33.58 3.16 18.67
N ALA A 246 -33.11 3.74 19.75
CA ALA A 246 -31.81 3.42 20.35
C ALA A 246 -31.64 1.93 20.67
N THR A 247 -32.74 1.22 20.98
CA THR A 247 -32.76 -0.23 21.23
C THR A 247 -32.62 -1.08 19.97
N ARG A 248 -32.76 -0.47 18.79
CA ARG A 248 -32.65 -1.13 17.48
C ARG A 248 -31.38 -0.71 16.71
N LEU A 249 -30.67 0.31 17.20
CA LEU A 249 -29.41 0.74 16.61
C LEU A 249 -28.31 -0.33 16.68
N ILE A 250 -28.48 -1.31 17.54
CA ILE A 250 -27.65 -2.50 17.62
C ILE A 250 -28.56 -3.69 17.38
N ASP A 251 -28.52 -4.26 16.19
CA ASP A 251 -29.21 -5.51 15.90
C ASP A 251 -28.33 -6.67 16.35
N PRO A 252 -28.78 -7.47 17.33
CA PRO A 252 -27.99 -8.57 17.87
C PRO A 252 -27.59 -9.64 16.84
N ASN A 253 -28.33 -9.73 15.73
CA ASN A 253 -28.08 -10.74 14.71
C ASN A 253 -27.17 -10.24 13.56
N MET A 254 -26.95 -8.93 13.47
CA MET A 254 -26.30 -8.31 12.31
C MET A 254 -25.24 -7.25 12.67
N SER A 255 -25.17 -6.81 13.92
CA SER A 255 -24.36 -5.65 14.29
C SER A 255 -23.24 -6.01 15.25
N GLU A 256 -22.02 -6.06 14.73
CA GLU A 256 -20.85 -5.87 15.57
C GLU A 256 -20.74 -4.38 15.89
N VAL A 257 -20.76 -4.04 17.18
CA VAL A 257 -20.39 -2.72 17.62
C VAL A 257 -18.90 -2.70 17.80
N ARG A 258 -18.26 -1.80 17.11
CA ARG A 258 -16.82 -1.61 17.21
C ARG A 258 -16.53 -0.21 17.72
N VAL A 259 -15.67 -0.12 18.72
CA VAL A 259 -15.16 1.16 19.22
C VAL A 259 -13.69 1.26 18.91
N LEU A 260 -13.35 2.29 18.13
CA LEU A 260 -11.96 2.66 17.85
C LEU A 260 -11.54 3.74 18.81
N MET A 261 -10.36 3.59 19.41
CA MET A 261 -9.90 4.53 20.42
C MET A 261 -8.37 4.69 20.42
N THR A 262 -7.93 5.81 20.95
CA THR A 262 -6.50 6.07 21.14
C THR A 262 -5.98 5.22 22.30
N ALA A 263 -4.78 4.66 22.18
CA ALA A 263 -4.17 3.87 23.23
C ALA A 263 -4.03 4.67 24.55
N GLY A 264 -4.35 4.03 25.67
CA GLY A 264 -4.26 4.63 27.00
C GLY A 264 -5.42 5.57 27.38
N THR A 265 -6.47 5.66 26.55
CA THR A 265 -7.67 6.44 26.90
C THR A 265 -8.42 5.80 28.08
N PRO A 266 -8.99 6.63 29.01
CA PRO A 266 -9.86 6.12 30.08
C PRO A 266 -11.14 5.44 29.56
N VAL A 267 -11.54 5.69 28.30
CA VAL A 267 -12.74 5.09 27.68
C VAL A 267 -12.67 3.57 27.72
N GLU A 268 -11.51 2.99 27.44
CA GLU A 268 -11.32 1.54 27.44
C GLU A 268 -11.73 0.90 28.77
N GLN A 269 -11.22 1.46 29.87
CA GLN A 269 -11.51 0.92 31.22
C GLN A 269 -12.96 1.15 31.63
N VAL A 270 -13.49 2.36 31.40
CA VAL A 270 -14.85 2.72 31.75
C VAL A 270 -15.87 1.90 30.95
N LEU A 271 -15.65 1.76 29.64
CA LEU A 271 -16.55 1.00 28.78
C LEU A 271 -16.50 -0.48 29.10
N SER A 272 -15.30 -1.05 29.28
CA SER A 272 -15.14 -2.46 29.69
C SER A 272 -15.83 -2.77 31.01
N ALA A 273 -15.71 -1.89 32.00
CA ALA A 273 -16.38 -2.06 33.30
C ALA A 273 -17.92 -2.05 33.17
N LYS A 274 -18.46 -1.10 32.37
CA LYS A 274 -19.91 -1.02 32.12
C LYS A 274 -20.44 -2.24 31.35
N LEU A 275 -19.69 -2.72 30.36
CA LEU A 275 -20.06 -3.89 29.56
C LEU A 275 -20.06 -5.17 30.39
N ARG A 276 -19.04 -5.37 31.25
CA ARG A 276 -18.99 -6.50 32.18
C ARG A 276 -20.14 -6.47 33.18
N ALA A 277 -20.56 -5.29 33.62
CA ALA A 277 -21.75 -5.16 34.47
C ALA A 277 -23.05 -5.60 33.77
N LEU A 278 -23.09 -5.57 32.43
CA LEU A 278 -24.17 -6.09 31.60
C LEU A 278 -23.98 -7.59 31.24
N GLY A 279 -22.92 -8.24 31.71
CA GLY A 279 -22.60 -9.63 31.38
C GLY A 279 -21.96 -9.78 29.98
N VAL A 280 -21.43 -8.70 29.41
CA VAL A 280 -20.78 -8.71 28.10
C VAL A 280 -19.28 -8.54 28.24
N GLU A 281 -18.54 -9.51 27.72
CA GLU A 281 -17.07 -9.45 27.63
C GLU A 281 -16.66 -8.86 26.28
N PRO A 282 -16.10 -7.65 26.24
CA PRO A 282 -15.58 -7.06 25.02
C PRO A 282 -14.25 -7.70 24.64
N ILE A 283 -13.99 -7.83 23.34
CA ILE A 283 -12.69 -8.24 22.80
C ILE A 283 -11.91 -6.95 22.50
N VAL A 284 -10.82 -6.76 23.23
CA VAL A 284 -9.96 -5.59 23.06
C VAL A 284 -8.65 -6.03 22.41
N ARG A 285 -8.29 -5.37 21.31
CA ARG A 285 -7.01 -5.60 20.63
C ARG A 285 -6.40 -4.27 20.18
N THR A 286 -5.10 -4.23 20.10
CA THR A 286 -4.37 -3.11 19.49
C THR A 286 -4.01 -3.48 18.07
N VAL A 287 -4.22 -2.57 17.13
CA VAL A 287 -3.85 -2.77 15.72
C VAL A 287 -2.33 -2.66 15.62
N ASN A 288 -1.68 -3.73 15.18
CA ASN A 288 -0.25 -3.84 14.94
C ASN A 288 -0.01 -4.49 13.57
N SER A 289 -0.56 -3.89 12.52
CA SER A 289 -0.55 -4.47 11.17
C SER A 289 0.85 -4.84 10.66
N ARG A 290 1.88 -4.08 11.07
CA ARG A 290 3.27 -4.39 10.72
C ARG A 290 3.79 -5.62 11.44
N GLU A 291 3.51 -5.76 12.73
CA GLU A 291 3.95 -6.90 13.56
C GLU A 291 3.23 -8.17 13.12
N ASP A 292 1.92 -8.08 12.89
CA ASP A 292 1.09 -9.21 12.46
C ASP A 292 1.48 -9.75 11.07
N GLN A 293 2.05 -8.88 10.21
CA GLN A 293 2.50 -9.24 8.86
C GLN A 293 4.02 -9.44 8.74
N GLU A 294 4.77 -9.37 9.85
CA GLU A 294 6.24 -9.38 9.81
C GLU A 294 6.79 -10.62 9.11
N GLU A 295 6.25 -11.80 9.37
CA GLU A 295 6.68 -13.04 8.71
C GLU A 295 6.44 -13.01 7.20
N GLN A 296 5.29 -12.55 6.76
CA GLN A 296 4.94 -12.47 5.34
C GLN A 296 5.78 -11.41 4.62
N LEU A 297 5.99 -10.25 5.25
CA LEU A 297 6.86 -9.19 4.73
C LEU A 297 8.32 -9.65 4.68
N ALA A 298 8.79 -10.40 5.69
CA ALA A 298 10.14 -10.94 5.71
C ALA A 298 10.38 -11.94 4.59
N LEU A 299 9.43 -12.85 4.34
CA LEU A 299 9.49 -13.78 3.20
C LEU A 299 9.51 -13.03 1.87
N MET A 300 8.67 -12.04 1.70
CA MET A 300 8.63 -11.22 0.49
C MET A 300 9.97 -10.49 0.27
N ARG A 301 10.52 -9.86 1.31
CA ARG A 301 11.84 -9.21 1.28
C ARG A 301 12.95 -10.21 0.93
N LEU A 302 12.91 -11.43 1.46
CA LEU A 302 13.88 -12.48 1.16
C LEU A 302 13.85 -12.86 -0.33
N VAL A 303 12.66 -13.06 -0.90
CA VAL A 303 12.49 -13.37 -2.33
C VAL A 303 13.02 -12.24 -3.21
N PHE A 304 12.68 -11.00 -2.91
CA PHE A 304 13.19 -9.85 -3.64
C PHE A 304 14.71 -9.70 -3.51
N LEU A 305 15.25 -9.92 -2.31
CA LEU A 305 16.69 -9.89 -2.08
C LEU A 305 17.42 -11.00 -2.87
N ALA A 306 16.86 -12.21 -2.90
CA ALA A 306 17.41 -13.32 -3.68
C ALA A 306 17.41 -13.01 -5.18
N MET A 307 16.31 -12.47 -5.72
CA MET A 307 16.25 -12.05 -7.12
C MET A 307 17.25 -10.95 -7.44
N ALA A 308 17.34 -9.93 -6.59
CA ALA A 308 18.31 -8.85 -6.74
C ALA A 308 19.76 -9.40 -6.71
N GLY A 309 20.06 -10.34 -5.80
CA GLY A 309 21.34 -11.00 -5.69
C GLY A 309 21.72 -11.79 -6.95
N LEU A 310 20.77 -12.55 -7.52
CA LEU A 310 21.00 -13.30 -8.76
C LEU A 310 21.33 -12.36 -9.93
N VAL A 311 20.57 -11.30 -10.10
CA VAL A 311 20.80 -10.33 -11.19
C VAL A 311 22.13 -9.58 -10.96
N LEU A 312 22.46 -9.25 -9.71
CA LEU A 312 23.75 -8.64 -9.38
C LEU A 312 24.93 -9.56 -9.73
N LEU A 313 24.81 -10.88 -9.46
CA LEU A 313 25.82 -11.85 -9.83
C LEU A 313 26.07 -11.88 -11.35
N ILE A 314 25.03 -11.78 -12.17
CA ILE A 314 25.16 -11.67 -13.63
C ILE A 314 25.93 -10.39 -13.99
N GLY A 315 25.61 -9.27 -13.36
CA GLY A 315 26.34 -8.00 -13.54
C GLY A 315 27.82 -8.11 -13.16
N VAL A 316 28.12 -8.74 -12.02
CA VAL A 316 29.50 -9.01 -11.55
C VAL A 316 30.27 -9.89 -12.52
N ALA A 317 29.65 -10.95 -13.05
CA ALA A 317 30.28 -11.81 -14.05
C ALA A 317 30.63 -11.02 -15.33
N GLY A 318 29.76 -10.08 -15.74
CA GLY A 318 30.04 -9.17 -16.86
C GLY A 318 31.28 -8.30 -16.63
N ILE A 319 31.40 -7.67 -15.44
CA ILE A 319 32.59 -6.86 -15.09
C ILE A 319 33.83 -7.74 -15.03
N LEU A 320 33.74 -8.91 -14.41
CA LEU A 320 34.84 -9.86 -14.27
C LEU A 320 35.42 -10.24 -15.64
N ASN A 321 34.58 -10.62 -16.59
CA ASN A 321 34.98 -10.99 -17.94
C ASN A 321 35.70 -9.83 -18.65
N VAL A 322 35.12 -8.63 -18.59
CA VAL A 322 35.75 -7.44 -19.23
C VAL A 322 37.02 -7.03 -18.49
N GLY A 323 37.02 -7.10 -17.17
CA GLY A 323 38.22 -6.80 -16.33
C GLY A 323 39.39 -7.74 -16.62
N LEU A 324 39.14 -9.04 -16.74
CA LEU A 324 40.16 -10.02 -17.10
C LEU A 324 40.72 -9.77 -18.50
N ALA A 325 39.87 -9.48 -19.47
CA ALA A 325 40.31 -9.13 -20.83
C ALA A 325 41.16 -7.87 -20.87
N THR A 326 40.76 -6.84 -20.09
CA THR A 326 41.49 -5.57 -19.99
C THR A 326 42.87 -5.75 -19.37
N VAL A 327 43.01 -6.56 -18.30
CA VAL A 327 44.30 -6.87 -17.68
C VAL A 327 45.17 -7.63 -18.68
N GLY A 328 44.63 -8.56 -19.47
CA GLY A 328 45.35 -9.29 -20.50
C GLY A 328 45.97 -8.39 -21.57
N GLU A 329 45.27 -7.35 -22.00
CA GLU A 329 45.78 -6.39 -23.00
C GLU A 329 46.77 -5.37 -22.44
N ARG A 330 46.81 -5.18 -21.12
CA ARG A 330 47.69 -4.20 -20.44
C ARG A 330 48.87 -4.86 -19.75
N VAL A 331 49.17 -6.11 -20.10
CA VAL A 331 50.28 -6.87 -19.48
C VAL A 331 51.60 -6.12 -19.64
N GLU A 332 51.92 -5.62 -20.84
CA GLU A 332 53.15 -4.86 -21.10
C GLU A 332 53.22 -3.56 -20.29
N GLU A 333 52.12 -2.82 -20.23
CA GLU A 333 52.03 -1.59 -19.44
C GLU A 333 52.25 -1.84 -17.95
N PHE A 334 51.63 -2.88 -17.40
CA PHE A 334 51.79 -3.25 -15.99
C PHE A 334 53.19 -3.79 -15.69
N ALA A 335 53.79 -4.56 -16.60
CA ALA A 335 55.15 -5.08 -16.46
C ALA A 335 56.19 -3.95 -16.51
N LEU A 336 56.01 -2.95 -17.42
CA LEU A 336 56.87 -1.77 -17.49
C LEU A 336 56.79 -0.92 -16.19
N ARG A 337 55.61 -0.69 -15.68
CA ARG A 337 55.41 0.02 -14.39
C ARG A 337 56.07 -0.69 -13.22
N ARG A 338 56.04 -2.05 -13.23
CA ARG A 338 56.76 -2.84 -12.23
C ARG A 338 58.29 -2.76 -12.39
N ALA A 339 58.79 -2.73 -13.62
CA ALA A 339 60.22 -2.61 -13.87
C ALA A 339 60.78 -1.27 -13.36
N VAL A 340 60.00 -0.18 -13.38
CA VAL A 340 60.31 1.12 -12.83
C VAL A 340 60.08 1.20 -11.30
N GLY A 341 59.73 0.11 -10.62
CA GLY A 341 59.63 0.02 -9.15
C GLY A 341 58.23 0.20 -8.56
N THR A 342 57.16 0.20 -9.36
CA THR A 342 55.80 0.28 -8.82
C THR A 342 55.46 -0.99 -8.01
N PRO A 343 55.00 -0.86 -6.74
CA PRO A 343 54.64 -2.00 -5.91
C PRO A 343 53.40 -2.73 -6.43
N ARG A 344 53.33 -4.05 -6.22
CA ARG A 344 52.20 -4.89 -6.64
C ARG A 344 50.86 -4.42 -6.12
N THR A 345 50.84 -3.97 -4.86
CA THR A 345 49.60 -3.49 -4.20
C THR A 345 49.05 -2.22 -4.85
N LEU A 346 49.93 -1.35 -5.40
CA LEU A 346 49.47 -0.13 -6.10
C LEU A 346 48.80 -0.48 -7.44
N LEU A 347 49.36 -1.48 -8.18
CA LEU A 347 48.74 -1.94 -9.43
C LEU A 347 47.38 -2.58 -9.19
N ALA A 348 47.26 -3.43 -8.19
CA ALA A 348 45.97 -3.99 -7.77
C ALA A 348 44.99 -2.86 -7.37
N GLY A 349 45.47 -1.85 -6.61
CA GLY A 349 44.68 -0.70 -6.21
C GLY A 349 44.18 0.14 -7.37
N ILE A 350 44.96 0.29 -8.45
CA ILE A 350 44.53 1.01 -9.67
C ILE A 350 43.37 0.28 -10.34
N VAL A 351 43.48 -1.05 -10.53
CA VAL A 351 42.42 -1.85 -11.16
C VAL A 351 41.16 -1.85 -10.30
N LEU A 352 41.32 -2.02 -8.97
CA LEU A 352 40.15 -1.99 -8.06
C LEU A 352 39.50 -0.61 -8.01
N ALA A 353 40.29 0.48 -8.02
CA ALA A 353 39.75 1.84 -8.07
C ALA A 353 38.96 2.08 -9.38
N GLU A 354 39.45 1.59 -10.51
CA GLU A 354 38.78 1.70 -11.80
C GLU A 354 37.40 1.01 -11.77
N THR A 355 37.33 -0.22 -11.24
CA THR A 355 36.05 -0.96 -11.14
C THR A 355 35.10 -0.36 -10.09
N LEU A 356 35.59 0.15 -8.98
CA LEU A 356 34.78 0.86 -7.98
C LEU A 356 34.17 2.15 -8.52
N ILE A 357 34.97 2.96 -9.23
CA ILE A 357 34.47 4.19 -9.86
C ILE A 357 33.39 3.84 -10.90
N THR A 358 33.64 2.81 -11.71
CA THR A 358 32.67 2.33 -12.69
C THR A 358 31.38 1.87 -11.99
N GLY A 359 31.51 1.13 -10.88
CA GLY A 359 30.37 0.70 -10.06
C GLY A 359 29.54 1.87 -9.51
N LEU A 360 30.20 2.89 -8.97
CA LEU A 360 29.51 4.07 -8.47
C LEU A 360 28.85 4.91 -9.56
N LEU A 361 29.51 5.08 -10.70
CA LEU A 361 28.94 5.81 -11.84
C LEU A 361 27.72 5.09 -12.40
N THR A 362 27.78 3.76 -12.53
CA THR A 362 26.66 2.96 -13.00
C THR A 362 25.50 2.97 -11.98
N ALA A 363 25.80 2.95 -10.68
CA ALA A 363 24.78 3.08 -9.64
C ALA A 363 24.07 4.44 -9.71
N ALA A 364 24.82 5.52 -9.85
CA ALA A 364 24.25 6.87 -10.02
C ALA A 364 23.34 6.98 -11.26
N LEU A 365 23.77 6.40 -12.38
CA LEU A 365 22.96 6.34 -13.60
C LEU A 365 21.70 5.48 -13.43
N ALA A 366 21.82 4.32 -12.80
CA ALA A 366 20.69 3.41 -12.54
C ALA A 366 19.64 4.07 -11.64
N ILE A 367 20.07 4.74 -10.57
CA ILE A 367 19.18 5.51 -9.69
C ILE A 367 18.50 6.64 -10.47
N GLY A 368 19.26 7.41 -11.25
CA GLY A 368 18.72 8.50 -12.07
C GLY A 368 17.66 8.01 -13.06
N VAL A 369 17.92 6.91 -13.77
CA VAL A 369 16.97 6.30 -14.70
C VAL A 369 15.74 5.77 -13.96
N SER A 370 15.90 5.15 -12.78
CA SER A 370 14.77 4.65 -11.98
C SER A 370 13.89 5.80 -11.47
N VAL A 371 14.48 6.90 -10.99
CA VAL A 371 13.73 8.10 -10.56
C VAL A 371 12.97 8.72 -11.73
N LEU A 372 13.61 8.86 -12.89
CA LEU A 372 12.95 9.40 -14.09
C LEU A 372 11.85 8.47 -14.60
N GLY A 373 12.11 7.16 -14.60
CA GLY A 373 11.13 6.14 -14.98
C GLY A 373 9.91 6.16 -14.07
N MET A 374 10.10 6.28 -12.75
CA MET A 374 9.01 6.42 -11.79
C MET A 374 8.18 7.68 -12.03
N LYS A 375 8.85 8.83 -12.20
CA LYS A 375 8.15 10.09 -12.52
C LYS A 375 7.37 9.99 -13.83
N ALA A 376 7.96 9.40 -14.87
CA ALA A 376 7.27 9.17 -16.13
C ALA A 376 6.04 8.25 -15.96
N LEU A 377 6.16 7.19 -15.18
CA LEU A 377 5.04 6.28 -14.89
C LEU A 377 3.91 7.03 -14.18
N VAL A 378 4.23 7.80 -13.13
CA VAL A 378 3.25 8.59 -12.38
C VAL A 378 2.56 9.63 -13.27
N THR A 379 3.30 10.33 -14.15
CA THR A 379 2.73 11.35 -15.03
C THR A 379 1.87 10.77 -16.16
N LEU A 380 2.24 9.62 -16.71
CA LEU A 380 1.55 8.99 -17.83
C LEU A 380 0.35 8.13 -17.37
N ALA A 381 0.48 7.43 -16.27
CA ALA A 381 -0.52 6.48 -15.78
C ALA A 381 -1.29 6.97 -14.54
N GLY A 382 -0.84 8.02 -13.87
CA GLY A 382 -1.47 8.55 -12.64
C GLY A 382 -2.89 9.08 -12.85
N GLY A 383 -3.25 9.48 -14.08
CA GLY A 383 -4.63 9.88 -14.40
C GLY A 383 -5.62 8.72 -14.45
N SER A 384 -5.15 7.52 -14.82
CA SER A 384 -5.98 6.31 -14.93
C SER A 384 -5.91 5.40 -13.69
N GLN A 385 -4.90 5.59 -12.84
CA GLN A 385 -4.63 4.75 -11.67
C GLN A 385 -4.42 5.63 -10.43
N PRO A 386 -5.48 5.89 -9.62
CA PRO A 386 -5.39 6.77 -8.46
C PRO A 386 -4.32 6.39 -7.43
N PHE A 387 -4.01 5.07 -7.30
CA PHE A 387 -2.99 4.61 -6.37
C PHE A 387 -1.57 5.05 -6.74
N LEU A 388 -1.32 5.40 -8.01
CA LEU A 388 -0.03 5.95 -8.48
C LEU A 388 0.15 7.43 -8.14
N GLN A 389 -0.95 8.14 -7.84
CA GLN A 389 -0.89 9.56 -7.51
C GLN A 389 -0.20 9.75 -6.16
N GLY A 390 0.87 10.53 -6.16
CA GLY A 390 1.66 10.78 -4.95
C GLY A 390 2.73 9.74 -4.63
N MET A 391 2.94 8.72 -5.50
CA MET A 391 4.05 7.79 -5.33
C MET A 391 5.38 8.49 -5.50
N GLU A 392 6.20 8.46 -4.45
CA GLU A 392 7.58 8.94 -4.47
C GLU A 392 8.56 7.78 -4.59
N PHE A 393 9.70 8.06 -5.24
CA PHE A 393 10.77 7.07 -5.35
C PHE A 393 11.32 6.71 -3.95
N PRO A 394 11.35 5.41 -3.57
CA PRO A 394 11.86 4.98 -2.28
C PRO A 394 13.39 5.10 -2.25
N TRP A 395 13.92 6.06 -1.51
CA TRP A 395 15.37 6.30 -1.44
C TRP A 395 16.16 5.13 -0.87
N ASP A 396 15.51 4.23 -0.12
CA ASP A 396 16.12 2.98 0.34
C ASP A 396 16.57 2.10 -0.82
N ALA A 397 15.80 2.07 -1.92
CA ALA A 397 16.20 1.40 -3.16
C ALA A 397 17.42 2.09 -3.82
N GLY A 398 17.51 3.42 -3.71
CA GLY A 398 18.69 4.15 -4.15
C GLY A 398 19.94 3.77 -3.35
N VAL A 399 19.84 3.69 -2.03
CA VAL A 399 20.92 3.24 -1.14
C VAL A 399 21.33 1.81 -1.49
N ALA A 400 20.36 0.90 -1.68
CA ALA A 400 20.63 -0.47 -2.11
C ALA A 400 21.38 -0.52 -3.46
N GLY A 401 21.03 0.35 -4.40
CA GLY A 401 21.73 0.49 -5.68
C GLY A 401 23.18 0.92 -5.52
N VAL A 402 23.48 1.88 -4.63
CA VAL A 402 24.87 2.30 -4.33
C VAL A 402 25.64 1.12 -3.71
N ILE A 403 25.06 0.43 -2.75
CA ILE A 403 25.69 -0.73 -2.11
C ILE A 403 25.94 -1.85 -3.15
N ALA A 404 24.95 -2.13 -4.00
CA ALA A 404 25.09 -3.11 -5.08
C ALA A 404 26.22 -2.74 -6.05
N GLY A 405 26.32 -1.48 -6.46
CA GLY A 405 27.40 -0.96 -7.32
C GLY A 405 28.79 -1.09 -6.69
N LEU A 406 28.89 -0.82 -5.38
CA LEU A 406 30.14 -1.03 -4.62
C LEU A 406 30.53 -2.50 -4.53
N ILE A 407 29.56 -3.38 -4.15
CA ILE A 407 29.79 -4.83 -4.07
C ILE A 407 30.21 -5.39 -5.43
N ALA A 408 29.51 -5.00 -6.49
CA ALA A 408 29.83 -5.43 -7.84
C ALA A 408 31.19 -4.93 -8.30
N GLY A 409 31.55 -3.68 -7.98
CA GLY A 409 32.86 -3.10 -8.27
C GLY A 409 34.00 -3.83 -7.55
N VAL A 410 33.78 -4.18 -6.27
CA VAL A 410 34.77 -4.98 -5.49
C VAL A 410 34.88 -6.39 -6.03
N LEU A 411 33.79 -7.13 -6.12
CA LEU A 411 33.77 -8.54 -6.54
C LEU A 411 34.24 -8.70 -7.99
N GLY A 412 33.75 -7.86 -8.90
CA GLY A 412 34.15 -7.89 -10.31
C GLY A 412 35.57 -7.41 -10.56
N GLY A 413 36.11 -6.52 -9.70
CA GLY A 413 37.49 -6.01 -9.80
C GLY A 413 38.53 -6.81 -9.06
N PHE A 414 38.16 -7.66 -8.07
CA PHE A 414 39.07 -8.33 -7.18
C PHE A 414 40.00 -9.32 -7.91
N ILE A 415 39.44 -10.23 -8.71
CA ILE A 415 40.23 -11.22 -9.48
C ILE A 415 41.13 -10.54 -10.52
N PRO A 416 40.65 -9.59 -11.35
CA PRO A 416 41.47 -8.81 -12.24
C PRO A 416 42.61 -8.06 -11.53
N ALA A 417 42.34 -7.50 -10.36
CA ALA A 417 43.33 -6.76 -9.57
C ALA A 417 44.46 -7.69 -9.07
N ILE A 418 44.16 -8.90 -8.59
CA ILE A 418 45.13 -9.89 -8.19
C ILE A 418 45.96 -10.32 -9.40
N ARG A 419 45.32 -10.57 -10.54
CA ARG A 419 45.99 -10.98 -11.76
C ARG A 419 46.95 -9.90 -12.27
N ALA A 420 46.55 -8.63 -12.23
CA ALA A 420 47.41 -7.49 -12.58
C ALA A 420 48.63 -7.39 -11.67
N ALA A 421 48.47 -7.63 -10.36
CA ALA A 421 49.58 -7.64 -9.38
C ALA A 421 50.57 -8.82 -9.57
N GLY A 422 50.08 -9.94 -10.14
CA GLY A 422 50.85 -11.15 -10.38
C GLY A 422 51.74 -11.15 -11.65
N ILE A 423 51.60 -10.16 -12.55
CA ILE A 423 52.30 -10.12 -13.84
C ILE A 423 53.85 -10.11 -13.63
N PRO A 424 54.62 -11.08 -14.16
CA PRO A 424 56.06 -11.16 -13.98
C PRO A 424 56.77 -10.09 -14.84
N ILE A 425 57.86 -9.48 -14.31
CA ILE A 425 58.69 -8.46 -15.00
C ILE A 425 59.38 -9.08 -16.23
N ALA A 426 59.70 -10.39 -16.17
CA ALA A 426 60.39 -11.11 -17.24
C ALA A 426 59.61 -11.18 -18.56
N THR A 427 58.30 -10.93 -18.56
CA THR A 427 57.45 -10.97 -19.78
C THR A 427 57.82 -9.86 -20.77
N VAL A 428 58.30 -8.70 -20.31
CA VAL A 428 58.72 -7.58 -21.18
C VAL A 428 60.17 -7.71 -21.66
N MET A 429 60.99 -8.51 -20.95
CA MET A 429 62.37 -8.72 -21.33
C MET A 429 62.58 -9.75 -22.47
N ARG A 430 61.52 -10.44 -22.88
CA ARG A 430 61.49 -11.47 -23.94
C ARG A 430 60.76 -11.03 -25.22
N ALA A 431 60.11 -9.89 -25.22
CA ALA A 431 59.49 -9.27 -26.38
C ALA A 431 60.44 -8.24 -26.98
#